data_95c4baa6a008839efb1857562a5ae26e
#
_entry.id   95c4baa6a008839efb1857562a5ae26e
#
_cell.length_a   1.000
_cell.length_b   1.000
_cell.length_c   1.000
_cell.angle_alpha   90.00
_cell.angle_beta   90.00
_cell.angle_gamma   90.00
#
_symmetry.space_group_name_H-M   'P 1'
#
loop_
_entity.id
_entity.type
_entity.pdbx_description
1 polymer ?
#
loop_
_entity_poly.entity_id
_entity_poly.type
_entity_poly.pdbx_seq_one_letter_code
_entity_poly.pdbx_strand_id
1 'polypeptide(L)'
;MHLTKSPKRHRFPVSIISIAVWRYHRFNLSYRDIQEDLGYRGIMVSHESIRAWCNKFADHFKTVIQKRSRKPKDKWHLDEMTIKINGEYFILWTAVDSDGYELDVFLQKRRNKKSAIRFLSRLLGCYPVPRFIITDKLKSYIKPIRNTNHLK
;
A
#
# COMPACT_ATOMS: atom_id res chain seq x y z
N MET A 1 -9.67 -1.99 -3.60
CA MET A 1 -9.34 -2.63 -4.88
C MET A 1 -8.77 -4.00 -4.56
N HIS A 2 -9.56 -5.01 -4.72
CA HIS A 2 -9.16 -6.35 -4.34
C HIS A 2 -9.18 -7.26 -5.57
N LEU A 3 -8.00 -7.68 -5.99
CA LEU A 3 -7.87 -8.95 -6.67
C LEU A 3 -8.05 -10.01 -5.58
N THR A 4 -9.14 -10.74 -5.59
CA THR A 4 -9.51 -11.70 -4.54
C THR A 4 -8.61 -12.94 -4.48
N LYS A 5 -7.71 -13.12 -5.44
CA LYS A 5 -6.73 -14.21 -5.47
C LYS A 5 -5.40 -13.69 -6.00
N SER A 6 -4.32 -14.09 -5.34
CA SER A 6 -2.97 -13.87 -5.86
C SER A 6 -2.88 -14.46 -7.27
N PRO A 7 -2.49 -13.66 -8.27
CA PRO A 7 -2.32 -14.18 -9.62
C PRO A 7 -1.29 -15.32 -9.60
N LYS A 8 -1.62 -16.43 -10.19
CA LYS A 8 -0.70 -17.57 -10.31
C LYS A 8 0.61 -17.10 -10.96
N ARG A 9 1.74 -17.52 -10.41
CA ARG A 9 3.10 -17.24 -10.90
C ARG A 9 3.64 -15.81 -10.69
N HIS A 10 3.05 -15.00 -9.83
CA HIS A 10 3.62 -13.70 -9.44
C HIS A 10 4.38 -13.80 -8.12
N ARG A 11 5.59 -13.25 -8.08
CA ARG A 11 6.45 -13.21 -6.88
C ARG A 11 5.92 -12.27 -5.81
N PHE A 12 5.28 -11.19 -6.23
CA PHE A 12 4.78 -10.14 -5.35
C PHE A 12 3.32 -10.35 -4.99
N PRO A 13 2.91 -10.01 -3.75
CA PRO A 13 1.51 -10.08 -3.36
C PRO A 13 0.64 -9.14 -4.16
N VAL A 14 -0.64 -9.46 -4.23
CA VAL A 14 -1.64 -8.68 -4.97
C VAL A 14 -1.70 -7.23 -4.53
N SER A 15 -1.54 -6.95 -3.25
CA SER A 15 -1.56 -5.58 -2.71
C SER A 15 -0.46 -4.69 -3.32
N ILE A 16 0.74 -5.24 -3.54
CA ILE A 16 1.84 -4.51 -4.20
C ILE A 16 1.53 -4.29 -5.67
N ILE A 17 1.09 -5.33 -6.38
CA ILE A 17 0.72 -5.24 -7.79
C ILE A 17 -0.41 -4.23 -7.98
N SER A 18 -1.43 -4.29 -7.15
CA SER A 18 -2.58 -3.39 -7.19
C SER A 18 -2.17 -1.93 -7.02
N ILE A 19 -1.32 -1.62 -6.04
CA ILE A 19 -0.90 -0.24 -5.81
C ILE A 19 -0.07 0.31 -6.97
N ALA A 20 0.81 -0.49 -7.56
CA ALA A 20 1.62 -0.11 -8.71
C ALA A 20 0.75 0.22 -9.93
N VAL A 21 -0.19 -0.64 -10.26
CA VAL A 21 -1.09 -0.47 -11.41
C VAL A 21 -2.03 0.72 -11.18
N TRP A 22 -2.55 0.87 -9.97
CA TRP A 22 -3.39 2.01 -9.62
C TRP A 22 -2.65 3.34 -9.75
N ARG A 23 -1.41 3.45 -9.28
CA ARG A 23 -0.58 4.65 -9.41
C ARG A 23 -0.33 5.03 -10.85
N TYR A 24 -0.06 4.06 -11.70
CA TYR A 24 0.11 4.29 -13.14
C TYR A 24 -1.13 4.91 -13.76
N HIS A 25 -2.29 4.34 -13.53
CA HIS A 25 -3.52 4.80 -14.15
C HIS A 25 -4.10 6.07 -13.51
N ARG A 26 -3.93 6.25 -12.21
CA ARG A 26 -4.53 7.38 -11.47
C ARG A 26 -3.70 8.65 -11.57
N PHE A 27 -2.39 8.54 -11.51
CA PHE A 27 -1.49 9.70 -11.42
C PHE A 27 -0.65 9.93 -12.68
N ASN A 28 -0.85 9.15 -13.71
CA ASN A 28 -0.12 9.26 -14.97
C ASN A 28 1.41 9.23 -14.80
N LEU A 29 1.89 8.43 -13.86
CA LEU A 29 3.31 8.23 -13.60
C LEU A 29 3.90 7.28 -14.64
N SER A 30 5.18 7.46 -14.97
CA SER A 30 5.91 6.48 -15.77
C SER A 30 6.18 5.19 -14.96
N TYR A 31 6.47 4.09 -15.64
CA TYR A 31 6.87 2.86 -14.97
C TYR A 31 8.13 3.02 -14.12
N ARG A 32 9.04 3.88 -14.56
CA ARG A 32 10.28 4.19 -13.81
C ARG A 32 9.99 5.04 -12.58
N ASP A 33 9.07 5.99 -12.66
CA ASP A 33 8.63 6.77 -11.50
C ASP A 33 8.01 5.86 -10.45
N ILE A 34 7.20 4.88 -10.86
CA ILE A 34 6.59 3.90 -9.96
C ILE A 34 7.65 2.97 -9.36
N GLN A 35 8.63 2.55 -10.14
CA GLN A 35 9.77 1.78 -9.62
C GLN A 35 10.47 2.53 -8.50
N GLU A 36 10.76 3.81 -8.71
CA GLU A 36 11.40 4.66 -7.70
C GLU A 36 10.52 4.84 -6.46
N ASP A 37 9.24 5.14 -6.65
CA ASP A 37 8.26 5.30 -5.57
C ASP A 37 8.12 4.04 -4.71
N LEU A 38 8.05 2.86 -5.34
CA LEU A 38 8.03 1.59 -4.62
C LEU A 38 9.37 1.31 -3.92
N GLY A 39 10.48 1.73 -4.51
CA GLY A 39 11.81 1.62 -3.89
C GLY A 39 11.89 2.36 -2.56
N TYR A 40 11.33 3.54 -2.45
CA TYR A 40 11.23 4.29 -1.18
C TYR A 40 10.39 3.55 -0.12
N ARG A 41 9.54 2.63 -0.54
CA ARG A 41 8.72 1.77 0.33
C ARG A 41 9.37 0.42 0.63
N GLY A 42 10.63 0.24 0.27
CA GLY A 42 11.38 -1.01 0.45
C GLY A 42 11.03 -2.10 -0.57
N ILE A 43 10.27 -1.76 -1.60
CA ILE A 43 9.81 -2.70 -2.62
C ILE A 43 10.71 -2.60 -3.84
N MET A 44 11.57 -3.60 -4.03
CA MET A 44 12.51 -3.66 -5.15
C MET A 44 11.87 -4.44 -6.31
N VAL A 45 11.38 -3.73 -7.31
CA VAL A 45 10.76 -4.29 -8.51
C VAL A 45 11.20 -3.51 -9.74
N SER A 46 11.41 -4.20 -10.86
CA SER A 46 11.83 -3.55 -12.10
C SER A 46 10.65 -2.85 -12.80
N HIS A 47 10.93 -1.76 -13.53
CA HIS A 47 9.92 -1.07 -14.34
C HIS A 47 9.32 -1.98 -15.44
N GLU A 48 10.06 -2.99 -15.90
CA GLU A 48 9.56 -3.99 -16.85
C GLU A 48 8.48 -4.87 -16.22
N SER A 49 8.65 -5.27 -14.96
CA SER A 49 7.61 -6.01 -14.22
C SER A 49 6.37 -5.15 -14.01
N ILE A 50 6.55 -3.88 -13.67
CA ILE A 50 5.44 -2.92 -13.49
C ILE A 50 4.69 -2.76 -14.82
N ARG A 51 5.39 -2.61 -15.93
CA ARG A 51 4.79 -2.56 -17.26
C ARG A 51 3.95 -3.80 -17.55
N ALA A 52 4.50 -4.97 -17.30
CA ALA A 52 3.79 -6.24 -17.49
C ALA A 52 2.52 -6.31 -16.64
N TRP A 53 2.57 -5.86 -15.39
CA TRP A 53 1.39 -5.80 -14.53
C TRP A 53 0.33 -4.84 -15.05
N CYS A 54 0.74 -3.64 -15.46
CA CYS A 54 -0.18 -2.64 -16.01
C CYS A 54 -0.88 -3.13 -17.27
N ASN A 55 -0.14 -3.80 -18.16
CA ASN A 55 -0.71 -4.37 -19.39
C ASN A 55 -1.66 -5.54 -19.08
N LYS A 56 -1.28 -6.43 -18.18
CA LYS A 56 -2.07 -7.63 -17.84
C LYS A 56 -3.37 -7.28 -17.12
N PHE A 57 -3.36 -6.26 -16.27
CA PHE A 57 -4.48 -5.92 -15.41
C PHE A 57 -5.21 -4.63 -15.84
N ALA A 58 -4.89 -4.08 -17.01
CA ALA A 58 -5.45 -2.81 -17.49
C ALA A 58 -6.98 -2.77 -17.48
N ASP A 59 -7.64 -3.77 -18.03
CA ASP A 59 -9.10 -3.80 -18.15
C ASP A 59 -9.79 -3.90 -16.80
N HIS A 60 -9.25 -4.72 -15.91
CA HIS A 60 -9.77 -4.86 -14.55
C HIS A 60 -9.67 -3.54 -13.79
N PHE A 61 -8.53 -2.87 -13.87
CA PHE A 61 -8.29 -1.61 -13.17
C PHE A 61 -9.02 -0.43 -13.75
N LYS A 62 -9.23 -0.38 -15.05
CA LYS A 62 -10.00 0.67 -15.72
C LYS A 62 -11.41 0.81 -15.11
N THR A 63 -12.10 -0.29 -14.94
CA THR A 63 -13.43 -0.31 -14.31
C THR A 63 -13.39 0.15 -12.86
N VAL A 64 -12.36 -0.27 -12.11
CA VAL A 64 -12.21 0.08 -10.70
C VAL A 64 -11.86 1.56 -10.51
N ILE A 65 -10.98 2.11 -11.35
CA ILE A 65 -10.56 3.51 -11.28
C ILE A 65 -11.72 4.46 -11.58
N GLN A 66 -12.56 4.14 -12.53
CA GLN A 66 -13.75 4.93 -12.84
C GLN A 66 -14.71 5.04 -11.65
N LYS A 67 -14.75 4.03 -10.78
CA LYS A 67 -15.55 4.02 -9.56
C LYS A 67 -14.88 4.72 -8.37
N ARG A 68 -13.60 5.06 -8.47
CA ARG A 68 -12.74 5.48 -7.34
C ARG A 68 -12.30 6.94 -7.35
N SER A 69 -13.00 7.83 -8.02
CA SER A 69 -12.68 9.27 -7.99
C SER A 69 -13.02 9.97 -6.66
N ARG A 70 -13.35 9.21 -5.62
CA ARG A 70 -13.77 9.71 -4.31
C ARG A 70 -12.66 9.74 -3.28
N LYS A 71 -12.83 10.55 -2.25
CA LYS A 71 -11.96 10.57 -1.08
C LYS A 71 -12.07 9.26 -0.30
N PRO A 72 -10.98 8.78 0.35
CA PRO A 72 -11.04 7.65 1.26
C PRO A 72 -12.06 7.89 2.38
N LYS A 73 -12.69 6.82 2.87
CA LYS A 73 -13.54 6.86 4.05
C LYS A 73 -12.72 7.22 5.30
N ASP A 74 -13.38 7.68 6.32
CA ASP A 74 -12.74 8.19 7.54
C ASP A 74 -12.42 7.11 8.59
N LYS A 75 -12.59 5.86 8.23
CA LYS A 75 -12.20 4.70 9.04
C LYS A 75 -11.16 3.88 8.29
N TRP A 76 -9.97 3.80 8.85
CA TRP A 76 -8.86 3.05 8.26
C TRP A 76 -8.56 1.79 9.02
N HIS A 77 -8.15 0.76 8.30
CA HIS A 77 -7.63 -0.48 8.85
C HIS A 77 -6.15 -0.59 8.48
N LEU A 78 -5.31 -0.70 9.49
CA LEU A 78 -3.89 -0.98 9.33
C LEU A 78 -3.66 -2.44 9.65
N ASP A 79 -3.05 -3.16 8.73
CA ASP A 79 -2.74 -4.57 8.88
C ASP A 79 -1.26 -4.85 8.63
N GLU A 80 -0.76 -5.88 9.28
CA GLU A 80 0.61 -6.35 9.17
C GLU A 80 0.58 -7.83 8.86
N MET A 81 1.24 -8.22 7.79
CA MET A 81 1.34 -9.63 7.41
C MET A 81 2.77 -10.02 7.07
N THR A 82 3.13 -11.26 7.39
CA THR A 82 4.38 -11.86 6.95
C THR A 82 4.19 -12.43 5.55
N ILE A 83 5.05 -12.01 4.63
CA ILE A 83 5.06 -12.51 3.25
C ILE A 83 6.43 -13.07 2.90
N LYS A 84 6.48 -13.88 1.86
CA LYS A 84 7.72 -14.47 1.34
C LYS A 84 7.92 -14.02 -0.10
N ILE A 85 9.07 -13.42 -0.38
CA ILE A 85 9.48 -12.98 -1.71
C ILE A 85 10.84 -13.61 -2.01
N ASN A 86 10.95 -14.38 -3.07
CA ASN A 86 12.20 -15.08 -3.46
C ASN A 86 12.85 -15.88 -2.32
N GLY A 87 12.05 -16.54 -1.50
CA GLY A 87 12.55 -17.33 -0.37
C GLY A 87 12.87 -16.51 0.90
N GLU A 88 12.83 -15.20 0.87
CA GLU A 88 13.05 -14.34 2.03
C GLU A 88 11.72 -13.87 2.64
N TYR A 89 11.67 -13.82 3.98
CA TYR A 89 10.51 -13.31 4.71
C TYR A 89 10.59 -11.79 4.89
N PHE A 90 9.46 -11.15 4.69
CA PHE A 90 9.26 -9.72 4.87
C PHE A 90 8.00 -9.46 5.67
N ILE A 91 7.92 -8.28 6.27
CA ILE A 91 6.71 -7.76 6.88
C ILE A 91 6.11 -6.73 5.92
N LEU A 92 4.89 -6.99 5.48
CA LEU A 92 4.11 -6.09 4.65
C LEU A 92 3.06 -5.38 5.51
N TRP A 93 3.12 -4.07 5.50
CA TRP A 93 2.15 -3.19 6.13
C TRP A 93 1.20 -2.67 5.07
N THR A 94 -0.08 -2.77 5.33
CA THR A 94 -1.12 -2.25 4.43
C THR A 94 -2.05 -1.32 5.19
N ALA A 95 -2.53 -0.29 4.51
CA ALA A 95 -3.55 0.60 5.00
C ALA A 95 -4.71 0.64 4.01
N VAL A 96 -5.91 0.35 4.48
CA VAL A 96 -7.13 0.37 3.68
C VAL A 96 -8.24 1.12 4.41
N ASP A 97 -9.17 1.72 3.67
CA ASP A 97 -10.38 2.27 4.28
C ASP A 97 -11.46 1.20 4.48
N SER A 98 -12.59 1.59 5.06
CA SER A 98 -13.71 0.67 5.34
C SER A 98 -14.36 0.06 4.09
N ASP A 99 -14.11 0.61 2.91
CA ASP A 99 -14.60 0.09 1.63
C ASP A 99 -13.54 -0.71 0.87
N GLY A 100 -12.40 -1.00 1.49
CA GLY A 100 -11.30 -1.72 0.87
C GLY A 100 -10.45 -0.87 -0.08
N TYR A 101 -10.56 0.47 -0.04
CA TYR A 101 -9.68 1.36 -0.79
C TYR A 101 -8.27 1.31 -0.20
N GLU A 102 -7.31 0.87 -0.97
CA GLU A 102 -5.91 0.79 -0.55
C GLU A 102 -5.28 2.19 -0.51
N LEU A 103 -4.90 2.62 0.68
CA LEU A 103 -4.27 3.92 0.90
C LEU A 103 -2.78 3.86 0.61
N ASP A 104 -2.09 2.88 1.18
CA ASP A 104 -0.66 2.68 0.98
C ASP A 104 -0.19 1.28 1.43
N VAL A 105 1.03 0.94 1.02
CA VAL A 105 1.75 -0.26 1.43
C VAL A 105 3.18 0.09 1.83
N PHE A 106 3.76 -0.71 2.71
CA PHE A 106 5.14 -0.57 3.13
C PHE A 106 5.75 -1.93 3.43
N LEU A 107 6.95 -2.20 2.94
CA LEU A 107 7.64 -3.48 3.09
C LEU A 107 8.91 -3.33 3.92
N GLN A 108 9.08 -4.22 4.92
CA GLN A 108 10.25 -4.26 5.79
C GLN A 108 10.81 -5.67 5.89
N LYS A 109 12.13 -5.79 6.04
CA LYS A 109 12.75 -7.08 6.41
C LYS A 109 12.53 -7.43 7.87
N ARG A 110 12.53 -6.42 8.74
CA ARG A 110 12.33 -6.59 10.19
C ARG A 110 11.36 -5.54 10.71
N ARG A 111 10.61 -5.91 11.73
CA ARG A 111 9.72 -4.98 12.44
C ARG A 111 10.53 -3.83 13.04
N ASN A 112 10.22 -2.60 12.65
CA ASN A 112 10.92 -1.39 13.10
C ASN A 112 9.90 -0.29 13.42
N LYS A 113 9.94 0.18 14.67
CA LYS A 113 9.04 1.22 15.16
C LYS A 113 9.18 2.54 14.40
N LYS A 114 10.43 2.96 14.09
CA LYS A 114 10.68 4.20 13.31
C LYS A 114 10.04 4.14 11.92
N SER A 115 10.11 3.00 11.27
CA SER A 115 9.50 2.79 9.95
C SER A 115 7.98 2.81 10.02
N ALA A 116 7.38 2.25 11.07
CA ALA A 116 5.94 2.33 11.30
C ALA A 116 5.47 3.78 11.49
N ILE A 117 6.23 4.58 12.22
CA ILE A 117 5.95 6.02 12.40
C ILE A 117 6.03 6.77 11.07
N ARG A 118 7.05 6.50 10.26
CA ARG A 118 7.20 7.11 8.92
C ARG A 118 6.02 6.74 8.00
N PHE A 119 5.59 5.49 8.02
CA PHE A 119 4.45 5.02 7.25
C PHE A 119 3.17 5.76 7.63
N LEU A 120 2.86 5.84 8.92
CA LEU A 120 1.70 6.58 9.42
C LEU A 120 1.78 8.07 9.14
N SER A 121 2.94 8.69 9.32
CA SER A 121 3.15 10.12 9.02
C SER A 121 2.90 10.41 7.54
N ARG A 122 3.35 9.53 6.66
CA ARG A 122 3.10 9.64 5.22
C ARG A 122 1.62 9.55 4.89
N LEU A 123 0.92 8.58 5.46
CA LEU A 123 -0.53 8.42 5.28
C LEU A 123 -1.30 9.66 5.70
N LEU A 124 -0.99 10.18 6.88
CA LEU A 124 -1.64 11.36 7.43
C LEU A 124 -1.28 12.66 6.69
N GLY A 125 -0.15 12.68 6.00
CA GLY A 125 0.25 13.79 5.12
C GLY A 125 -0.41 13.76 3.75
N CYS A 126 -0.78 12.57 3.25
CA CYS A 126 -1.35 12.39 1.91
C CYS A 126 -2.88 12.41 1.88
N TYR A 127 -3.54 12.11 3.00
CA TYR A 127 -5.00 11.97 3.08
C TYR A 127 -5.58 12.76 4.25
N PRO A 128 -6.87 13.14 4.19
CA PRO A 128 -7.56 13.70 5.34
C PRO A 128 -7.47 12.77 6.55
N VAL A 129 -7.30 13.35 7.74
CA VAL A 129 -7.17 12.57 8.98
C VAL A 129 -8.45 11.77 9.23
N PRO A 130 -8.39 10.45 9.38
CA PRO A 130 -9.56 9.63 9.64
C PRO A 130 -10.04 9.82 11.07
N ARG A 131 -11.32 9.54 11.33
CA ARG A 131 -11.88 9.48 12.69
C ARG A 131 -11.37 8.27 13.45
N PHE A 132 -11.24 7.14 12.76
CA PHE A 132 -10.88 5.87 13.37
C PHE A 132 -9.74 5.20 12.62
N ILE A 133 -8.78 4.70 13.38
CA ILE A 133 -7.72 3.82 12.88
C ILE A 133 -7.80 2.53 13.68
N ILE A 134 -8.08 1.43 13.01
CA ILE A 134 -8.20 0.10 13.61
C ILE A 134 -6.96 -0.72 13.27
N THR A 135 -6.39 -1.34 14.30
CA THR A 135 -5.20 -2.18 14.18
C THR A 135 -5.43 -3.50 14.92
N ASP A 136 -5.24 -4.63 14.26
CA ASP A 136 -5.61 -5.93 14.83
C ASP A 136 -4.67 -6.47 15.93
N LYS A 137 -3.40 -6.04 15.97
CA LYS A 137 -2.40 -6.66 16.86
C LYS A 137 -1.34 -5.71 17.41
N LEU A 138 -1.56 -4.40 17.46
CA LEU A 138 -0.40 -3.53 17.38
C LEU A 138 -0.27 -2.57 18.53
N LYS A 139 0.20 -3.09 19.64
CA LYS A 139 0.82 -2.27 20.69
C LYS A 139 1.91 -1.33 20.14
N SER A 140 2.58 -1.72 19.04
CA SER A 140 3.58 -0.89 18.36
C SER A 140 2.99 0.28 17.56
N TYR A 141 1.75 0.20 17.09
CA TYR A 141 1.07 1.31 16.41
C TYR A 141 0.41 2.32 17.35
N ILE A 142 0.04 1.90 18.55
CA ILE A 142 -0.62 2.78 19.52
C ILE A 142 0.26 4.00 19.83
N LYS A 143 1.55 3.80 20.02
CA LYS A 143 2.50 4.90 20.27
C LYS A 143 2.70 5.80 19.05
N PRO A 144 2.93 5.27 17.81
CA PRO A 144 3.01 6.09 16.61
C PRO A 144 1.76 6.92 16.34
N ILE A 145 0.58 6.35 16.50
CA ILE A 145 -0.70 7.05 16.32
C ILE A 145 -0.85 8.19 17.32
N ARG A 146 -0.53 7.95 18.60
CA ARG A 146 -0.56 8.99 19.63
C ARG A 146 0.42 10.12 19.35
N ASN A 147 1.61 9.80 18.84
CA ASN A 147 2.63 10.79 18.52
C ASN A 147 2.27 11.63 17.27
N THR A 148 1.57 11.05 16.31
CA THR A 148 1.14 11.76 15.10
C THR A 148 0.01 12.77 15.38
N ASN A 149 -0.78 12.55 16.41
CA ASN A 149 -1.80 13.51 16.82
C ASN A 149 -1.24 14.83 17.37
N HIS A 150 0.07 14.87 17.69
CA HIS A 150 0.78 16.07 18.12
C HIS A 150 1.47 16.83 16.97
N LEU A 151 1.39 16.33 15.73
CA LEU A 151 1.99 16.95 14.53
C LEU A 151 0.99 17.82 13.74
N LYS A 152 -0.08 18.27 14.38
CA LYS A 152 -1.02 19.24 13.82
C LYS A 152 -0.68 20.65 14.28
#